data_f8fc4168a3f8cee58e7cd70dc8fa535f
#
_entry.id   f8fc4168a3f8cee58e7cd70dc8fa535f
#
_cell.length_a   1.000
_cell.length_b   1.000
_cell.length_c   1.000
_cell.angle_alpha   90.00
_cell.angle_beta   90.00
_cell.angle_gamma   90.00
#
_symmetry.space_group_name_H-M   'P 1'
#
loop_
_entity.id
_entity.type
_entity.pdbx_description
1 polymer ?
#
loop_
_entity_poly.entity_id
_entity_poly.type
_entity_poly.pdbx_seq_one_letter_code
_entity_poly.pdbx_strand_id
1 'polypeptide(L)'
;MSFKDLLETWRATAAQPRTATEYAVRLPLDDAARLTALAEMFPGRTPEQLITDLLGTALQEIETSMPYIAGKKVISSDEQGDPIYEDIGLTPRFVELTRRNRKKLEPELPKAK
;
A
#
# COMPACT_ATOMS: atom_id res chain seq x y z
N MET A 1 -12.38 -15.35 3.75
CA MET A 1 -12.69 -13.96 4.12
C MET A 1 -14.09 -13.90 4.71
N SER A 2 -14.23 -13.30 5.88
CA SER A 2 -15.55 -13.13 6.47
C SER A 2 -16.28 -11.96 5.83
N PHE A 3 -17.61 -11.95 5.98
CA PHE A 3 -18.43 -10.83 5.52
C PHE A 3 -18.03 -9.51 6.19
N LYS A 4 -17.69 -9.59 7.46
CA LYS A 4 -17.23 -8.43 8.23
C LYS A 4 -15.92 -7.88 7.64
N ASP A 5 -14.96 -8.74 7.30
CA ASP A 5 -13.69 -8.32 6.71
C ASP A 5 -13.90 -7.64 5.37
N LEU A 6 -14.83 -8.16 4.58
CA LEU A 6 -15.15 -7.57 3.28
C LEU A 6 -15.73 -6.16 3.44
N LEU A 7 -16.65 -5.98 4.40
CA LEU A 7 -17.23 -4.67 4.67
C LEU A 7 -16.18 -3.67 5.14
N GLU A 8 -15.26 -4.10 5.99
CA GLU A 8 -14.17 -3.25 6.46
C GLU A 8 -13.25 -2.83 5.32
N THR A 9 -12.96 -3.76 4.42
CA THR A 9 -12.14 -3.47 3.23
C THR A 9 -12.82 -2.43 2.34
N TRP A 10 -14.12 -2.59 2.09
CA TRP A 10 -14.86 -1.64 1.27
C TRP A 10 -14.90 -0.26 1.90
N ARG A 11 -15.11 -0.20 3.22
CA ARG A 11 -15.14 1.08 3.95
C ARG A 11 -13.78 1.79 3.88
N ALA A 12 -12.71 1.05 4.13
CA ALA A 12 -11.37 1.61 4.08
C ALA A 12 -11.01 2.13 2.69
N THR A 13 -11.35 1.36 1.65
CA THR A 13 -11.08 1.75 0.26
C THR A 13 -11.90 2.96 -0.14
N ALA A 14 -13.18 3.00 0.22
CA ALA A 14 -14.05 4.11 -0.13
C ALA A 14 -13.66 5.41 0.58
N ALA A 15 -13.09 5.29 1.78
CA ALA A 15 -12.71 6.46 2.59
C ALA A 15 -11.34 7.02 2.20
N GLN A 16 -10.53 6.28 1.43
CA GLN A 16 -9.20 6.74 1.05
C GLN A 16 -9.28 7.86 0.01
N PRO A 17 -8.68 9.03 0.31
CA PRO A 17 -8.64 10.11 -0.67
C PRO A 17 -7.72 9.76 -1.84
N ARG A 18 -8.04 10.30 -3.02
CA ARG A 18 -7.23 10.12 -4.22
C ARG A 18 -6.33 11.33 -4.41
N THR A 19 -5.10 11.09 -4.89
CA THR A 19 -4.17 12.18 -5.18
C THR A 19 -4.65 13.01 -6.37
N ALA A 20 -4.26 14.29 -6.40
CA ALA A 20 -4.52 15.16 -7.54
C ALA A 20 -3.65 14.81 -8.75
N THR A 21 -2.50 14.18 -8.52
CA THR A 21 -1.57 13.81 -9.59
C THR A 21 -2.03 12.51 -10.25
N GLU A 22 -2.11 12.51 -11.56
CA GLU A 22 -2.36 11.31 -12.33
C GLU A 22 -1.05 10.69 -12.79
N TYR A 23 -1.00 9.37 -12.76
CA TYR A 23 0.18 8.62 -13.20
C TYR A 23 -0.18 7.92 -14.52
N ALA A 24 0.29 8.47 -15.63
CA ALA A 24 0.04 7.88 -16.95
C ALA A 24 1.09 6.81 -17.23
N VAL A 25 0.64 5.57 -17.41
CA VAL A 25 1.53 4.42 -17.58
C VAL A 25 1.04 3.58 -18.75
N ARG A 26 1.97 3.19 -19.62
CA ARG A 26 1.70 2.21 -20.65
C ARG A 26 2.18 0.85 -20.12
N LEU A 27 1.26 -0.08 -19.96
CA LEU A 27 1.59 -1.38 -19.40
C LEU A 27 2.29 -2.28 -20.43
N PRO A 28 3.14 -3.20 -19.95
CA PRO A 28 3.62 -4.27 -20.83
C PRO A 28 2.44 -5.04 -21.42
N LEU A 29 2.62 -5.53 -22.64
CA LEU A 29 1.53 -6.20 -23.37
C LEU A 29 0.90 -7.35 -22.57
N ASP A 30 1.74 -8.21 -21.99
CA ASP A 30 1.26 -9.37 -21.23
C ASP A 30 0.49 -8.94 -19.99
N ASP A 31 0.94 -7.90 -19.31
CA ASP A 31 0.23 -7.39 -18.12
C ASP A 31 -1.11 -6.77 -18.49
N ALA A 32 -1.14 -6.04 -19.60
CA ALA A 32 -2.39 -5.47 -20.10
C ALA A 32 -3.39 -6.57 -20.46
N ALA A 33 -2.91 -7.64 -21.09
CA ALA A 33 -3.76 -8.79 -21.43
C ALA A 33 -4.33 -9.47 -20.18
N ARG A 34 -3.51 -9.66 -19.15
CA ARG A 34 -3.95 -10.26 -17.88
C ARG A 34 -4.97 -9.36 -17.18
N LEU A 35 -4.72 -8.06 -17.19
CA LEU A 35 -5.64 -7.09 -16.58
C LEU A 35 -7.00 -7.10 -17.26
N THR A 36 -7.00 -7.11 -18.60
CA THR A 36 -8.23 -7.18 -19.39
C THR A 36 -8.98 -8.48 -19.13
N ALA A 37 -8.24 -9.59 -19.04
CA ALA A 37 -8.85 -10.89 -18.72
C ALA A 37 -9.54 -10.86 -17.35
N LEU A 38 -8.91 -10.28 -16.34
CA LEU A 38 -9.53 -10.15 -15.03
C LEU A 38 -10.79 -9.31 -15.07
N ALA A 39 -10.78 -8.21 -15.83
CA ALA A 39 -11.95 -7.35 -15.97
C ALA A 39 -13.12 -8.10 -16.63
N GLU A 40 -12.83 -8.98 -17.57
CA GLU A 40 -13.85 -9.79 -18.20
C GLU A 40 -14.40 -10.86 -17.25
N MET A 41 -13.54 -11.44 -16.40
CA MET A 41 -13.95 -12.43 -15.41
C MET A 41 -14.78 -11.82 -14.27
N PHE A 42 -14.54 -10.55 -13.96
CA PHE A 42 -15.20 -9.84 -12.86
C PHE A 42 -15.85 -8.56 -13.40
N PRO A 43 -16.99 -8.66 -14.11
CA PRO A 43 -17.54 -7.52 -14.84
C PRO A 43 -17.96 -6.32 -13.98
N GLY A 44 -18.04 -6.49 -12.66
CA GLY A 44 -18.33 -5.38 -11.76
C GLY A 44 -17.14 -4.50 -11.46
N ARG A 45 -15.93 -4.85 -11.97
CA ARG A 45 -14.70 -4.09 -11.72
C ARG A 45 -14.16 -3.53 -13.02
N THR A 46 -13.81 -2.24 -13.05
CA THR A 46 -13.15 -1.63 -14.20
C THR A 46 -11.65 -1.94 -14.17
N PRO A 47 -10.96 -1.86 -15.32
CA PRO A 47 -9.50 -2.00 -15.32
C PRO A 47 -8.80 -1.02 -14.37
N GLU A 48 -9.29 0.21 -14.27
CA GLU A 48 -8.72 1.24 -13.39
C GLU A 48 -8.87 0.85 -11.92
N GLN A 49 -10.02 0.31 -11.53
CA GLN A 49 -10.24 -0.19 -10.17
C GLN A 49 -9.33 -1.36 -9.84
N LEU A 50 -9.15 -2.28 -10.79
CA LEU A 50 -8.24 -3.41 -10.63
C LEU A 50 -6.80 -2.95 -10.46
N ILE A 51 -6.36 -1.97 -11.24
CA ILE A 51 -5.01 -1.39 -11.11
C ILE A 51 -4.82 -0.84 -9.70
N THR A 52 -5.76 -0.08 -9.20
CA THR A 52 -5.69 0.50 -7.86
C THR A 52 -5.59 -0.57 -6.79
N ASP A 53 -6.43 -1.60 -6.88
CA ASP A 53 -6.46 -2.68 -5.89
C ASP A 53 -5.17 -3.50 -5.93
N LEU A 54 -4.70 -3.85 -7.12
CA LEU A 54 -3.49 -4.65 -7.30
C LEU A 54 -2.24 -3.87 -6.84
N LEU A 55 -2.18 -2.59 -7.16
CA LEU A 55 -1.07 -1.74 -6.73
C LEU A 55 -1.02 -1.64 -5.21
N GLY A 56 -2.17 -1.42 -4.57
CA GLY A 56 -2.24 -1.35 -3.11
C GLY A 56 -1.73 -2.62 -2.44
N THR A 57 -2.16 -3.78 -2.95
CA THR A 57 -1.70 -5.07 -2.45
C THR A 57 -0.20 -5.25 -2.65
N ALA A 58 0.31 -4.91 -3.83
CA ALA A 58 1.73 -5.04 -4.14
C ALA A 58 2.59 -4.16 -3.24
N LEU A 59 2.15 -2.93 -3.00
CA LEU A 59 2.88 -2.00 -2.13
C LEU A 59 2.90 -2.50 -0.68
N GLN A 60 1.80 -3.07 -0.20
CA GLN A 60 1.76 -3.69 1.12
C GLN A 60 2.72 -4.86 1.23
N GLU A 61 2.75 -5.72 0.21
CA GLU A 61 3.67 -6.87 0.20
C GLU A 61 5.13 -6.43 0.19
N ILE A 62 5.46 -5.39 -0.57
CA ILE A 62 6.82 -4.85 -0.58
C ILE A 62 7.22 -4.41 0.83
N GLU A 63 6.34 -3.67 1.51
CA GLU A 63 6.63 -3.19 2.86
C GLU A 63 6.85 -4.34 3.83
N THR A 64 5.99 -5.36 3.81
CA THR A 64 6.10 -6.50 4.72
C THR A 64 7.21 -7.48 4.35
N SER A 65 7.70 -7.43 3.11
CA SER A 65 8.75 -8.32 2.64
C SER A 65 10.17 -7.80 2.92
N MET A 66 10.30 -6.55 3.35
CA MET A 66 11.61 -5.98 3.68
C MET A 66 12.14 -6.64 4.95
N PRO A 67 13.36 -7.24 4.91
CA PRO A 67 13.85 -7.97 6.06
C PRO A 67 14.25 -7.03 7.21
N TYR A 68 13.97 -7.49 8.43
CA TYR A 68 14.45 -6.84 9.63
C TYR A 68 15.96 -7.05 9.75
N ILE A 69 16.70 -5.99 9.96
CA ILE A 69 18.14 -6.05 10.22
C ILE A 69 18.40 -5.36 11.56
N ALA A 70 18.82 -6.14 12.56
CA ALA A 70 19.06 -5.63 13.89
C ALA A 70 20.29 -4.71 13.93
N GLY A 71 20.11 -3.50 14.46
CA GLY A 71 21.20 -2.58 14.73
C GLY A 71 21.78 -2.84 16.12
N LYS A 72 22.57 -1.90 16.62
CA LYS A 72 23.21 -2.02 17.93
C LYS A 72 22.42 -1.34 19.03
N LYS A 73 21.53 -0.43 18.68
CA LYS A 73 20.77 0.35 19.65
C LYS A 73 19.52 -0.38 20.10
N VAL A 74 19.34 -0.48 21.41
CA VAL A 74 18.12 -1.06 22.00
C VAL A 74 17.05 0.04 22.04
N ILE A 75 15.87 -0.23 21.45
CA ILE A 75 14.78 0.76 21.40
C ILE A 75 13.65 0.44 22.37
N SER A 76 13.52 -0.83 22.79
CA SER A 76 12.49 -1.24 23.75
C SER A 76 12.81 -2.65 24.26
N SER A 77 11.90 -3.21 25.05
CA SER A 77 11.97 -4.60 25.51
C SER A 77 10.70 -5.33 25.13
N ASP A 78 10.80 -6.64 24.90
CA ASP A 78 9.62 -7.46 24.63
C ASP A 78 8.95 -7.90 25.95
N GLU A 79 7.92 -8.73 25.86
CA GLU A 79 7.15 -9.17 27.01
C GLU A 79 7.99 -10.00 27.99
N GLN A 80 9.05 -10.66 27.52
CA GLN A 80 9.94 -11.45 28.33
C GLN A 80 11.11 -10.63 28.91
N GLY A 81 11.17 -9.33 28.59
CA GLY A 81 12.25 -8.45 29.03
C GLY A 81 13.49 -8.47 28.14
N ASP A 82 13.44 -9.21 27.03
CA ASP A 82 14.56 -9.24 26.09
C ASP A 82 14.65 -7.93 25.30
N PRO A 83 15.88 -7.47 24.97
CA PRO A 83 16.02 -6.20 24.24
C PRO A 83 15.53 -6.32 22.80
N ILE A 84 14.84 -5.29 22.36
CA ILE A 84 14.47 -5.13 20.94
C ILE A 84 15.40 -4.09 20.34
N TYR A 85 16.17 -4.51 19.33
CA TYR A 85 17.13 -3.65 18.67
C TYR A 85 16.48 -2.89 17.53
N GLU A 86 17.03 -1.72 17.20
CA GLU A 86 16.57 -0.92 16.08
C GLU A 86 16.66 -1.71 14.77
N ASP A 87 15.73 -1.42 13.85
CA ASP A 87 15.78 -1.97 12.50
C ASP A 87 16.60 -1.03 11.62
N ILE A 88 17.76 -1.47 11.17
CA ILE A 88 18.62 -0.71 10.25
C ILE A 88 18.42 -1.14 8.79
N GLY A 89 17.42 -1.96 8.52
CA GLY A 89 17.06 -2.37 7.17
C GLY A 89 16.29 -1.29 6.41
N LEU A 90 15.58 -1.71 5.37
CA LEU A 90 14.88 -0.77 4.48
C LEU A 90 13.55 -0.28 5.02
N THR A 91 12.90 -1.05 5.90
CA THR A 91 11.55 -0.73 6.38
C THR A 91 11.45 0.64 7.05
N PRO A 92 12.31 0.99 8.03
CA PRO A 92 12.19 2.30 8.68
C PRO A 92 12.33 3.47 7.71
N ARG A 93 13.24 3.34 6.75
CA ARG A 93 13.43 4.37 5.73
C ARG A 93 12.21 4.45 4.81
N PHE A 94 11.67 3.31 4.41
CA PHE A 94 10.47 3.27 3.58
C PHE A 94 9.29 3.95 4.28
N VAL A 95 9.06 3.61 5.54
CA VAL A 95 7.96 4.19 6.33
C VAL A 95 8.15 5.70 6.51
N GLU A 96 9.38 6.13 6.81
CA GLU A 96 9.70 7.54 6.97
C GLU A 96 9.46 8.35 5.69
N LEU A 97 9.95 7.83 4.56
CA LEU A 97 9.78 8.47 3.26
C LEU A 97 8.32 8.49 2.83
N THR A 98 7.58 7.42 3.11
CA THR A 98 6.16 7.32 2.80
C THR A 98 5.39 8.40 3.56
N ARG A 99 5.65 8.55 4.86
CA ARG A 99 5.00 9.55 5.68
C ARG A 99 5.32 10.96 5.21
N ARG A 100 6.58 11.21 4.87
CA ARG A 100 7.02 12.50 4.37
C ARG A 100 6.33 12.86 3.05
N ASN A 101 6.28 11.92 2.13
CA ASN A 101 5.65 12.13 0.83
C ASN A 101 4.13 12.26 0.95
N ARG A 102 3.51 11.52 1.87
CA ARG A 102 2.08 11.68 2.14
C ARG A 102 1.76 13.12 2.56
N LYS A 103 2.58 13.70 3.44
CA LYS A 103 2.39 15.09 3.85
C LYS A 103 2.53 16.08 2.70
N LYS A 104 3.43 15.80 1.76
CA LYS A 104 3.60 16.63 0.57
C LYS A 104 2.43 16.55 -0.38
N LEU A 105 1.80 15.38 -0.47
CA LEU A 105 0.68 15.14 -1.39
C LEU A 105 -0.66 15.61 -0.83
N GLU A 106 -0.83 15.63 0.50
CA GLU A 106 -2.08 16.03 1.13
C GLU A 106 -2.58 17.43 0.71
N PRO A 107 -1.74 18.47 0.67
CA PRO A 107 -2.21 19.80 0.27
C PRO A 107 -2.70 19.87 -1.17
N GLU A 108 -2.31 18.91 -2.01
CA GLU A 108 -2.69 18.84 -3.40
C GLU A 108 -3.96 18.04 -3.64
N LEU A 109 -4.57 17.50 -2.58
CA LEU A 109 -5.80 16.73 -2.71
C LEU A 109 -6.93 17.59 -3.25
N PRO A 110 -7.80 17.03 -4.14
CA PRO A 110 -8.99 17.74 -4.58
C PRO A 110 -9.86 18.08 -3.38
N LYS A 111 -10.33 19.31 -3.32
CA LYS A 111 -11.21 19.72 -2.23
C LYS A 111 -12.54 18.99 -2.36
N ALA A 112 -13.02 18.43 -1.25
CA ALA A 112 -14.35 17.85 -1.20
C ALA A 112 -15.38 18.95 -1.41
N LYS A 113 -16.37 18.66 -2.26
CA LYS A 113 -17.49 19.56 -2.46
C LYS A 113 -18.60 19.26 -1.48
#